data_5373de674eae2584d9cda68cc6bf1977
#
_entry.id   5373de674eae2584d9cda68cc6bf1977
#
_cell.length_a   1.000
_cell.length_b   1.000
_cell.length_c   1.000
_cell.angle_alpha   90.00
_cell.angle_beta   90.00
_cell.angle_gamma   90.00
#
_symmetry.space_group_name_H-M   'P 1'
#
loop_
_entity.id
_entity.type
_entity.pdbx_description
1 polymer ?
#
loop_
_entity_poly.entity_id
_entity_poly.type
_entity_poly.pdbx_seq_one_letter_code
_entity_poly.pdbx_strand_id
1 'polypeptide(L)'
;DSNGYMATGWKPIGGKGCYFDDQGVYQPDRNGSMMVALTFDDGPDVYTSTLLDTLEQYGAQATFFMLGSNVEKYGADVIPRMAAIGCELGNHSYAHPNMKELSTDDGLAQFQMTDDLIAQYNNGQGATVIRFPYGNSTDELLASIGRPSIMWDVDTLDWQTKNVQANISAVLDSVSPGDIILMHDIHETTVESCATIVPELINRGYELVTIHTLAAANGVDLAAGETYYGFHGGTTNE
;
A
#
# COMPACT_ATOMS: atom_id res chain seq x y z
N ASP A 1 6.26 -23.42 -0.14
CA ASP A 1 6.38 -22.65 -1.39
C ASP A 1 7.41 -23.28 -2.33
N SER A 2 7.58 -22.73 -3.51
CA SER A 2 8.52 -23.24 -4.53
C SER A 2 10.00 -23.26 -4.07
N ASN A 3 10.34 -22.52 -3.03
CA ASN A 3 11.67 -22.44 -2.44
C ASN A 3 11.87 -23.40 -1.26
N GLY A 4 10.85 -24.21 -0.93
CA GLY A 4 10.89 -25.17 0.18
C GLY A 4 10.63 -24.56 1.55
N TYR A 5 10.21 -23.30 1.62
CA TYR A 5 9.80 -22.68 2.88
C TYR A 5 8.34 -23.00 3.19
N MET A 6 8.04 -23.09 4.49
CA MET A 6 6.67 -23.27 4.96
C MET A 6 5.82 -22.05 4.59
N ALA A 7 4.67 -22.28 3.97
CA ALA A 7 3.73 -21.21 3.65
C ALA A 7 3.02 -20.76 4.92
N THR A 8 2.92 -19.44 5.15
CA THR A 8 2.12 -18.81 6.21
C THR A 8 1.39 -17.60 5.64
N GLY A 9 0.28 -17.21 6.27
CA GLY A 9 -0.57 -16.11 5.79
C GLY A 9 -1.27 -16.45 4.48
N TRP A 10 -1.75 -15.44 3.77
CA TRP A 10 -2.41 -15.60 2.48
C TRP A 10 -1.42 -15.93 1.37
N LYS A 11 -1.80 -16.89 0.54
CA LYS A 11 -1.05 -17.32 -0.65
C LYS A 11 -1.98 -17.49 -1.83
N PRO A 12 -1.65 -16.96 -3.01
CA PRO A 12 -2.39 -17.21 -4.24
C PRO A 12 -2.02 -18.59 -4.78
N ILE A 13 -2.99 -19.51 -4.81
CA ILE A 13 -2.79 -20.87 -5.31
C ILE A 13 -3.88 -21.20 -6.31
N GLY A 14 -3.50 -21.35 -7.58
CA GLY A 14 -4.43 -21.67 -8.65
C GLY A 14 -5.53 -20.60 -8.84
N GLY A 15 -5.19 -19.33 -8.67
CA GLY A 15 -6.14 -18.20 -8.78
C GLY A 15 -7.10 -18.07 -7.59
N LYS A 16 -6.79 -18.70 -6.46
CA LYS A 16 -7.59 -18.60 -5.24
C LYS A 16 -6.72 -18.20 -4.06
N GLY A 17 -7.22 -17.33 -3.20
CA GLY A 17 -6.60 -17.02 -1.92
C GLY A 17 -6.68 -18.22 -0.97
N CYS A 18 -5.54 -18.68 -0.50
CA CYS A 18 -5.43 -19.76 0.49
C CYS A 18 -4.70 -19.23 1.72
N TYR A 19 -5.33 -19.35 2.89
CA TYR A 19 -4.71 -18.92 4.15
C TYR A 19 -4.05 -20.09 4.88
N PHE A 20 -2.83 -19.89 5.33
CA PHE A 20 -2.07 -20.84 6.15
C PHE A 20 -1.74 -20.18 7.50
N ASP A 21 -1.97 -20.90 8.59
CA ASP A 21 -1.62 -20.42 9.92
C ASP A 21 -0.09 -20.40 10.16
N ASP A 22 0.31 -19.98 11.34
CA ASP A 22 1.74 -19.89 11.71
C ASP A 22 2.45 -21.25 11.75
N GLN A 23 1.72 -22.34 11.78
CA GLN A 23 2.23 -23.71 11.68
C GLN A 23 2.21 -24.23 10.23
N GLY A 24 1.79 -23.41 9.27
CA GLY A 24 1.69 -23.78 7.85
C GLY A 24 0.49 -24.67 7.53
N VAL A 25 -0.50 -24.75 8.41
CA VAL A 25 -1.71 -25.54 8.19
C VAL A 25 -2.73 -24.73 7.40
N TYR A 26 -3.21 -25.28 6.29
CA TYR A 26 -4.23 -24.64 5.46
C TYR A 26 -5.55 -24.50 6.22
N GLN A 27 -6.13 -23.31 6.21
CA GLN A 27 -7.37 -22.93 6.88
C GLN A 27 -8.45 -22.66 5.83
N PRO A 28 -9.22 -23.68 5.40
CA PRO A 28 -10.19 -23.56 4.31
C PRO A 28 -11.37 -22.63 4.62
N ASP A 29 -11.68 -22.44 5.91
CA ASP A 29 -12.78 -21.60 6.37
C ASP A 29 -12.40 -20.12 6.55
N ARG A 30 -11.10 -19.78 6.42
CA ARG A 30 -10.64 -18.40 6.45
C ARG A 30 -11.07 -17.70 5.16
N ASN A 31 -11.86 -16.65 5.30
CA ASN A 31 -12.44 -15.91 4.19
C ASN A 31 -11.82 -14.50 4.10
N GLY A 32 -11.11 -14.19 3.00
CA GLY A 32 -10.55 -12.87 2.72
C GLY A 32 -11.50 -11.91 2.01
N SER A 33 -12.80 -12.22 1.93
CA SER A 33 -13.75 -11.44 1.11
C SER A 33 -14.11 -10.07 1.67
N MET A 34 -13.74 -9.74 2.91
CA MET A 34 -14.00 -8.44 3.55
C MET A 34 -12.68 -7.73 3.87
N MET A 35 -11.80 -7.61 2.87
CA MET A 35 -10.52 -6.93 3.00
C MET A 35 -10.46 -5.69 2.11
N VAL A 36 -9.76 -4.66 2.59
CA VAL A 36 -9.42 -3.44 1.83
C VAL A 36 -8.02 -2.98 2.18
N ALA A 37 -7.38 -2.24 1.28
CA ALA A 37 -6.08 -1.64 1.54
C ALA A 37 -6.20 -0.11 1.66
N LEU A 38 -5.89 0.44 2.84
CA LEU A 38 -5.60 1.86 2.97
C LEU A 38 -4.19 2.11 2.46
N THR A 39 -4.04 3.08 1.57
CA THR A 39 -2.74 3.46 1.02
C THR A 39 -2.50 4.95 1.21
N PHE A 40 -1.25 5.31 1.55
CA PHE A 40 -0.86 6.67 1.85
C PHE A 40 0.32 7.09 0.97
N ASP A 41 0.14 8.16 0.20
CA ASP A 41 1.14 8.70 -0.71
C ASP A 41 1.85 9.93 -0.11
N ASP A 42 3.00 10.26 -0.68
CA ASP A 42 3.83 11.44 -0.39
C ASP A 42 4.56 11.46 0.95
N GLY A 43 4.19 10.62 1.90
CA GLY A 43 4.85 10.53 3.21
C GLY A 43 6.32 10.09 3.13
N PRO A 44 6.96 9.89 4.29
CA PRO A 44 6.44 10.25 5.62
C PRO A 44 6.50 11.74 5.91
N ASP A 45 5.68 12.19 6.89
CA ASP A 45 5.63 13.57 7.36
C ASP A 45 5.48 13.61 8.90
N VAL A 46 5.37 14.80 9.47
CA VAL A 46 5.18 15.01 10.92
C VAL A 46 3.90 14.33 11.45
N TYR A 47 2.90 14.10 10.60
CA TYR A 47 1.63 13.48 11.00
C TYR A 47 1.66 11.94 10.92
N THR A 48 2.62 11.35 10.20
CA THR A 48 2.70 9.90 9.98
C THR A 48 2.74 9.10 11.29
N SER A 49 3.46 9.59 12.31
CA SER A 49 3.54 8.89 13.60
C SER A 49 2.17 8.78 14.29
N THR A 50 1.32 9.80 14.19
CA THR A 50 -0.05 9.79 14.73
C THR A 50 -0.95 8.81 13.97
N LEU A 51 -0.77 8.70 12.65
CA LEU A 51 -1.46 7.68 11.86
C LEU A 51 -1.04 6.27 12.30
N LEU A 52 0.25 6.04 12.53
CA LEU A 52 0.75 4.75 13.02
C LEU A 52 0.19 4.40 14.42
N ASP A 53 -0.02 5.39 15.30
CA ASP A 53 -0.69 5.18 16.60
C ASP A 53 -2.11 4.61 16.39
N THR A 54 -2.86 5.16 15.42
CA THR A 54 -4.19 4.69 15.09
C THR A 54 -4.16 3.27 14.52
N LEU A 55 -3.28 2.98 13.54
CA LEU A 55 -3.18 1.66 12.95
C LEU A 55 -2.80 0.59 14.00
N GLU A 56 -1.81 0.89 14.84
CA GLU A 56 -1.36 -0.01 15.89
C GLU A 56 -2.44 -0.27 16.94
N GLN A 57 -3.18 0.76 17.36
CA GLN A 57 -4.29 0.63 18.31
C GLN A 57 -5.35 -0.37 17.86
N TYR A 58 -5.63 -0.41 16.56
CA TYR A 58 -6.68 -1.26 16.00
C TYR A 58 -6.14 -2.54 15.34
N GLY A 59 -4.82 -2.78 15.38
CA GLY A 59 -4.19 -3.92 14.70
C GLY A 59 -4.37 -3.88 13.18
N ALA A 60 -4.52 -2.68 12.62
CA ALA A 60 -4.70 -2.45 11.19
C ALA A 60 -3.36 -2.31 10.48
N GLN A 61 -3.32 -2.72 9.21
CA GLN A 61 -2.16 -2.54 8.34
C GLN A 61 -2.51 -1.62 7.18
N ALA A 62 -1.49 -0.97 6.60
CA ALA A 62 -1.60 -0.11 5.45
C ALA A 62 -0.37 -0.25 4.55
N THR A 63 -0.42 0.34 3.34
CA THR A 63 0.74 0.46 2.45
C THR A 63 1.09 1.93 2.30
N PHE A 64 2.36 2.28 2.50
CA PHE A 64 2.88 3.65 2.42
C PHE A 64 3.73 3.82 1.17
N PHE A 65 3.30 4.64 0.22
CA PHE A 65 4.07 5.01 -0.96
C PHE A 65 4.86 6.29 -0.70
N MET A 66 6.10 6.12 -0.27
CA MET A 66 6.92 7.19 0.28
C MET A 66 7.73 7.94 -0.78
N LEU A 67 7.86 9.26 -0.61
CA LEU A 67 8.84 10.06 -1.33
C LEU A 67 10.21 9.98 -0.67
N GLY A 68 11.26 9.73 -1.47
CA GLY A 68 12.63 9.66 -0.95
C GLY A 68 13.07 10.93 -0.22
N SER A 69 12.70 12.10 -0.73
CA SER A 69 12.98 13.39 -0.07
C SER A 69 12.35 13.54 1.31
N ASN A 70 11.27 12.84 1.60
CA ASN A 70 10.62 12.81 2.90
C ASN A 70 11.17 11.68 3.78
N VAL A 71 11.56 10.54 3.18
CA VAL A 71 12.29 9.49 3.89
C VAL A 71 13.61 10.03 4.48
N GLU A 72 14.35 10.90 3.77
CA GLU A 72 15.56 11.54 4.32
C GLU A 72 15.29 12.30 5.61
N LYS A 73 14.10 12.92 5.74
CA LYS A 73 13.76 13.79 6.90
C LYS A 73 13.16 13.01 8.06
N TYR A 74 12.29 12.05 7.77
CA TYR A 74 11.42 11.43 8.77
C TYR A 74 11.54 9.90 8.82
N GLY A 75 12.23 9.27 7.85
CA GLY A 75 12.27 7.81 7.70
C GLY A 75 12.81 7.06 8.91
N ALA A 76 13.83 7.62 9.56
CA ALA A 76 14.45 7.03 10.74
C ALA A 76 13.48 6.77 11.89
N ASP A 77 12.50 7.64 12.06
CA ASP A 77 11.55 7.59 13.18
C ASP A 77 10.35 6.66 12.88
N VAL A 78 9.94 6.54 11.62
CA VAL A 78 8.67 5.88 11.27
C VAL A 78 8.82 4.57 10.52
N ILE A 79 9.83 4.40 9.64
CA ILE A 79 9.99 3.19 8.83
C ILE A 79 10.19 1.92 9.68
N PRO A 80 11.06 1.91 10.71
CA PRO A 80 11.17 0.75 11.58
C PRO A 80 9.85 0.38 12.27
N ARG A 81 9.04 1.39 12.63
CA ARG A 81 7.73 1.19 13.25
C ARG A 81 6.71 0.65 12.23
N MET A 82 6.65 1.21 11.01
CA MET A 82 5.82 0.69 9.94
C MET A 82 6.08 -0.81 9.71
N ALA A 83 7.36 -1.19 9.60
CA ALA A 83 7.75 -2.58 9.42
C ALA A 83 7.36 -3.46 10.63
N ALA A 84 7.54 -2.95 11.86
CA ALA A 84 7.25 -3.69 13.09
C ALA A 84 5.76 -4.02 13.25
N ILE A 85 4.85 -3.13 12.82
CA ILE A 85 3.40 -3.36 12.87
C ILE A 85 2.86 -4.04 11.60
N GLY A 86 3.75 -4.45 10.68
CA GLY A 86 3.41 -5.21 9.49
C GLY A 86 2.82 -4.37 8.34
N CYS A 87 3.01 -3.06 8.34
CA CYS A 87 2.70 -2.22 7.19
C CYS A 87 3.65 -2.50 6.02
N GLU A 88 3.18 -2.28 4.81
CA GLU A 88 3.96 -2.45 3.59
C GLU A 88 4.62 -1.14 3.17
N LEU A 89 5.87 -1.24 2.75
CA LEU A 89 6.66 -0.11 2.28
C LEU A 89 6.63 -0.06 0.76
N GLY A 90 6.04 0.99 0.22
CA GLY A 90 5.96 1.33 -1.19
C GLY A 90 6.85 2.52 -1.53
N ASN A 91 7.14 2.68 -2.82
CA ASN A 91 7.99 3.73 -3.35
C ASN A 91 7.20 4.64 -4.29
N HIS A 92 7.25 5.95 -4.02
CA HIS A 92 6.55 6.98 -4.80
C HIS A 92 7.51 7.92 -5.55
N SER A 93 8.72 7.46 -5.88
CA SER A 93 9.83 8.27 -6.41
C SER A 93 10.53 9.11 -5.34
N TYR A 94 11.62 9.79 -5.74
CA TYR A 94 12.37 10.65 -4.82
C TYR A 94 11.74 12.04 -4.64
N ALA A 95 11.38 12.71 -5.75
CA ALA A 95 10.97 14.12 -5.75
C ALA A 95 9.60 14.39 -6.40
N HIS A 96 8.78 13.35 -6.62
CA HIS A 96 7.45 13.43 -7.22
C HIS A 96 7.41 14.07 -8.62
N PRO A 97 8.32 13.78 -9.56
CA PRO A 97 8.23 14.30 -10.91
C PRO A 97 7.13 13.60 -11.72
N ASN A 98 6.65 14.26 -12.78
CA ASN A 98 5.83 13.56 -13.76
C ASN A 98 6.73 12.62 -14.59
N MET A 99 6.56 11.31 -14.40
CA MET A 99 7.42 10.30 -15.02
C MET A 99 7.37 10.30 -16.56
N LYS A 100 6.29 10.80 -17.16
CA LYS A 100 6.18 10.95 -18.63
C LYS A 100 7.11 12.02 -19.21
N GLU A 101 7.64 12.90 -18.37
CA GLU A 101 8.53 14.00 -18.76
C GLU A 101 10.02 13.64 -18.59
N LEU A 102 10.30 12.46 -18.03
CA LEU A 102 11.66 11.99 -17.80
C LEU A 102 12.07 10.93 -18.83
N SER A 103 13.39 10.78 -19.01
CA SER A 103 13.92 9.56 -19.63
C SER A 103 13.66 8.34 -18.74
N THR A 104 13.66 7.14 -19.32
CA THR A 104 13.53 5.90 -18.54
C THR A 104 14.61 5.78 -17.48
N ASP A 105 15.85 6.12 -17.81
CA ASP A 105 17.00 6.07 -16.88
C ASP A 105 16.81 7.07 -15.71
N ASP A 106 16.37 8.30 -15.99
CA ASP A 106 16.12 9.30 -14.94
C ASP A 106 14.92 8.87 -14.06
N GLY A 107 13.88 8.28 -14.66
CA GLY A 107 12.76 7.69 -13.93
C GLY A 107 13.20 6.56 -13.00
N LEU A 108 13.99 5.61 -13.50
CA LEU A 108 14.55 4.52 -12.68
C LEU A 108 15.42 5.06 -11.54
N ALA A 109 16.23 6.10 -11.79
CA ALA A 109 17.05 6.73 -10.77
C ALA A 109 16.21 7.31 -9.62
N GLN A 110 15.04 7.90 -9.89
CA GLN A 110 14.12 8.42 -8.88
C GLN A 110 13.66 7.31 -7.91
N PHE A 111 13.32 6.13 -8.45
CA PHE A 111 12.91 5.01 -7.62
C PHE A 111 14.10 4.38 -6.88
N GLN A 112 15.26 4.24 -7.53
CA GLN A 112 16.45 3.66 -6.89
C GLN A 112 16.91 4.49 -5.68
N MET A 113 16.95 5.82 -5.81
CA MET A 113 17.32 6.70 -4.71
C MET A 113 16.39 6.51 -3.49
N THR A 114 15.10 6.35 -3.73
CA THR A 114 14.12 6.12 -2.65
C THR A 114 14.28 4.75 -2.02
N ASP A 115 14.51 3.70 -2.82
CA ASP A 115 14.75 2.35 -2.30
C ASP A 115 16.00 2.29 -1.42
N ASP A 116 17.08 2.96 -1.84
CA ASP A 116 18.33 3.03 -1.05
C ASP A 116 18.10 3.71 0.32
N LEU A 117 17.23 4.71 0.38
CA LEU A 117 16.86 5.39 1.61
C LEU A 117 15.96 4.52 2.50
N ILE A 118 14.94 3.87 1.93
CA ILE A 118 14.07 2.94 2.67
C ILE A 118 14.92 1.80 3.26
N ALA A 119 15.83 1.24 2.47
CA ALA A 119 16.68 0.12 2.87
C ALA A 119 17.55 0.44 4.10
N GLN A 120 17.97 1.70 4.28
CA GLN A 120 18.75 2.12 5.46
C GLN A 120 18.00 1.86 6.78
N TYR A 121 16.66 1.92 6.77
CA TYR A 121 15.82 1.79 7.96
C TYR A 121 15.01 0.49 7.98
N ASN A 122 15.08 -0.32 6.90
CA ASN A 122 14.33 -1.56 6.73
C ASN A 122 15.25 -2.78 6.50
N ASN A 123 16.25 -2.96 7.33
CA ASN A 123 17.16 -4.13 7.31
C ASN A 123 17.79 -4.41 5.93
N GLY A 124 18.09 -3.37 5.15
CA GLY A 124 18.67 -3.49 3.81
C GLY A 124 17.68 -3.82 2.70
N GLN A 125 16.37 -3.77 2.97
CA GLN A 125 15.33 -4.05 1.99
C GLN A 125 14.63 -2.76 1.54
N GLY A 126 14.57 -2.53 0.24
CA GLY A 126 13.79 -1.45 -0.37
C GLY A 126 12.28 -1.75 -0.39
N ALA A 127 11.53 -0.93 -1.12
CA ALA A 127 10.10 -1.10 -1.28
C ALA A 127 9.73 -2.33 -2.12
N THR A 128 8.56 -2.90 -1.84
CA THR A 128 8.04 -4.09 -2.54
C THR A 128 7.14 -3.75 -3.72
N VAL A 129 6.47 -2.61 -3.64
CA VAL A 129 5.53 -2.07 -4.64
C VAL A 129 5.88 -0.63 -4.97
N ILE A 130 5.42 -0.16 -6.12
CA ILE A 130 5.54 1.24 -6.51
C ILE A 130 4.18 1.86 -6.80
N ARG A 131 4.12 3.19 -6.71
CA ARG A 131 3.06 4.01 -7.31
C ARG A 131 3.72 5.16 -8.04
N PHE A 132 3.35 5.36 -9.31
CA PHE A 132 3.88 6.47 -10.09
C PHE A 132 3.22 7.78 -9.65
N PRO A 133 3.98 8.87 -9.47
CA PRO A 133 3.44 10.22 -9.28
C PRO A 133 2.36 10.56 -10.31
N TYR A 134 1.24 11.12 -9.85
CA TYR A 134 0.07 11.45 -10.69
C TYR A 134 -0.58 10.24 -11.39
N GLY A 135 -0.22 9.00 -11.04
CA GLY A 135 -0.59 7.79 -11.77
C GLY A 135 -0.01 7.72 -13.19
N ASN A 136 1.02 8.49 -13.50
CA ASN A 136 1.56 8.64 -14.85
C ASN A 136 2.91 7.92 -15.01
N SER A 137 3.00 7.05 -16.03
CA SER A 137 4.24 6.43 -16.46
C SER A 137 4.30 6.29 -17.97
N THR A 138 5.46 5.88 -18.49
CA THR A 138 5.59 5.33 -19.85
C THR A 138 5.61 3.81 -19.77
N ASP A 139 5.18 3.14 -20.83
CA ASP A 139 5.20 1.65 -20.90
C ASP A 139 6.64 1.13 -20.72
N GLU A 140 7.63 1.85 -21.26
CA GLU A 140 9.04 1.49 -21.13
C GLU A 140 9.52 1.56 -19.67
N LEU A 141 9.17 2.61 -18.92
CA LEU A 141 9.54 2.74 -17.51
C LEU A 141 8.82 1.68 -16.67
N LEU A 142 7.51 1.45 -16.91
CA LEU A 142 6.75 0.42 -16.22
C LEU A 142 7.37 -0.99 -16.42
N ALA A 143 7.73 -1.34 -17.65
CA ALA A 143 8.38 -2.62 -17.95
C ALA A 143 9.78 -2.74 -17.29
N SER A 144 10.51 -1.61 -17.16
CA SER A 144 11.89 -1.59 -16.67
C SER A 144 11.98 -1.57 -15.15
N ILE A 145 10.94 -1.13 -14.43
CA ILE A 145 11.00 -0.90 -12.97
C ILE A 145 11.12 -2.20 -12.16
N GLY A 146 10.72 -3.36 -12.73
CA GLY A 146 10.89 -4.66 -12.12
C GLY A 146 10.00 -4.93 -10.89
N ARG A 147 8.96 -4.12 -10.69
CA ARG A 147 8.00 -4.22 -9.57
C ARG A 147 6.57 -3.98 -10.04
N PRO A 148 5.55 -4.46 -9.30
CA PRO A 148 4.16 -4.13 -9.57
C PRO A 148 3.87 -2.66 -9.28
N SER A 149 3.11 -2.03 -10.18
CA SER A 149 2.57 -0.68 -10.03
C SER A 149 1.16 -0.74 -9.46
N ILE A 150 0.91 0.05 -8.42
CA ILE A 150 -0.36 0.03 -7.68
C ILE A 150 -1.07 1.37 -7.86
N MET A 151 -2.26 1.32 -8.41
CA MET A 151 -3.19 2.45 -8.53
C MET A 151 -4.23 2.39 -7.39
N TRP A 152 -5.45 2.86 -7.62
CA TRP A 152 -6.51 2.89 -6.62
C TRP A 152 -7.90 2.81 -7.28
N ASP A 153 -8.88 2.34 -6.50
CA ASP A 153 -10.31 2.38 -6.84
C ASP A 153 -10.99 3.60 -6.25
N VAL A 154 -10.63 3.94 -5.00
CA VAL A 154 -11.23 5.05 -4.28
C VAL A 154 -10.22 6.17 -4.13
N ASP A 155 -10.47 7.31 -4.78
CA ASP A 155 -9.73 8.56 -4.56
C ASP A 155 -10.51 9.41 -3.55
N THR A 156 -9.93 9.64 -2.37
CA THR A 156 -10.58 10.44 -1.33
C THR A 156 -10.58 11.93 -1.63
N LEU A 157 -9.76 12.38 -2.58
CA LEU A 157 -9.51 13.79 -2.87
C LEU A 157 -9.11 14.60 -1.62
N ASP A 158 -8.48 13.96 -0.65
CA ASP A 158 -8.04 14.56 0.62
C ASP A 158 -7.02 15.68 0.40
N TRP A 159 -6.15 15.52 -0.59
CA TRP A 159 -5.17 16.51 -1.04
C TRP A 159 -5.83 17.81 -1.52
N GLN A 160 -7.05 17.74 -2.06
CA GLN A 160 -7.82 18.87 -2.58
C GLN A 160 -8.75 19.46 -1.53
N THR A 161 -9.53 18.61 -0.85
CA THR A 161 -10.59 19.03 0.07
C THR A 161 -10.04 19.52 1.41
N LYS A 162 -9.00 18.88 1.90
CA LYS A 162 -8.40 19.12 3.22
C LYS A 162 -9.47 19.23 4.30
N ASN A 163 -10.44 18.33 4.27
CA ASN A 163 -11.61 18.33 5.14
C ASN A 163 -11.86 16.93 5.72
N VAL A 164 -11.84 16.83 7.05
CA VAL A 164 -11.99 15.56 7.78
C VAL A 164 -13.28 14.84 7.40
N GLN A 165 -14.42 15.55 7.41
CA GLN A 165 -15.70 14.91 7.12
C GLN A 165 -15.82 14.47 5.65
N ALA A 166 -15.26 15.24 4.71
CA ALA A 166 -15.23 14.87 3.30
C ALA A 166 -14.42 13.58 3.09
N ASN A 167 -13.25 13.46 3.75
CA ASN A 167 -12.40 12.27 3.68
C ASN A 167 -13.15 11.05 4.26
N ILE A 168 -13.80 11.20 5.43
CA ILE A 168 -14.59 10.14 6.04
C ILE A 168 -15.69 9.67 5.09
N SER A 169 -16.49 10.59 4.52
CA SER A 169 -17.57 10.25 3.59
C SER A 169 -17.03 9.60 2.31
N ALA A 170 -15.94 10.12 1.75
CA ALA A 170 -15.34 9.57 0.53
C ALA A 170 -14.97 8.08 0.69
N VAL A 171 -14.50 7.68 1.87
CA VAL A 171 -14.18 6.27 2.14
C VAL A 171 -15.44 5.49 2.50
N LEU A 172 -16.18 5.91 3.54
CA LEU A 172 -17.23 5.11 4.15
C LEU A 172 -18.48 4.94 3.28
N ASP A 173 -18.73 5.85 2.34
CA ASP A 173 -19.88 5.79 1.45
C ASP A 173 -19.61 5.02 0.13
N SER A 174 -18.32 4.80 -0.21
CA SER A 174 -17.94 4.15 -1.48
C SER A 174 -17.24 2.81 -1.34
N VAL A 175 -16.61 2.54 -0.18
CA VAL A 175 -15.76 1.37 0.00
C VAL A 175 -16.47 0.03 -0.26
N SER A 176 -15.80 -0.82 -1.02
CA SER A 176 -16.20 -2.21 -1.30
C SER A 176 -15.04 -3.17 -1.02
N PRO A 177 -15.31 -4.46 -0.76
CA PRO A 177 -14.25 -5.44 -0.59
C PRO A 177 -13.36 -5.54 -1.82
N GLY A 178 -12.05 -5.49 -1.60
CA GLY A 178 -11.05 -5.51 -2.67
C GLY A 178 -10.50 -4.15 -3.06
N ASP A 179 -11.10 -3.06 -2.58
CA ASP A 179 -10.69 -1.70 -2.91
C ASP A 179 -9.31 -1.36 -2.38
N ILE A 180 -8.60 -0.55 -3.16
CA ILE A 180 -7.40 0.19 -2.80
C ILE A 180 -7.79 1.66 -2.66
N ILE A 181 -7.58 2.22 -1.48
CA ILE A 181 -8.02 3.57 -1.13
C ILE A 181 -6.80 4.51 -1.11
N LEU A 182 -6.83 5.55 -1.95
CA LEU A 182 -5.79 6.58 -1.99
C LEU A 182 -6.06 7.67 -0.97
N MET A 183 -5.05 7.93 -0.13
CA MET A 183 -4.96 8.99 0.86
C MET A 183 -3.53 9.55 0.89
N HIS A 184 -3.30 10.64 1.67
CA HIS A 184 -1.96 11.25 1.81
C HIS A 184 -1.71 11.58 3.27
N ASP A 185 -0.72 10.92 3.91
CA ASP A 185 -0.42 11.11 5.34
C ASP A 185 0.36 12.39 5.67
N ILE A 186 0.62 13.20 4.66
CA ILE A 186 1.18 14.54 4.78
C ILE A 186 0.14 15.62 5.15
N HIS A 187 -1.13 15.26 5.26
CA HIS A 187 -2.22 16.18 5.63
C HIS A 187 -2.79 15.83 7.00
N GLU A 188 -2.81 16.81 7.92
CA GLU A 188 -3.39 16.66 9.25
C GLU A 188 -4.83 16.16 9.19
N THR A 189 -5.65 16.74 8.30
CA THR A 189 -7.06 16.36 8.13
C THR A 189 -7.26 14.91 7.67
N THR A 190 -6.32 14.37 6.90
CA THR A 190 -6.35 12.95 6.50
C THR A 190 -6.07 12.06 7.71
N VAL A 191 -5.03 12.37 8.48
CA VAL A 191 -4.67 11.60 9.67
C VAL A 191 -5.78 11.68 10.73
N GLU A 192 -6.38 12.86 10.95
CA GLU A 192 -7.57 13.01 11.81
C GLU A 192 -8.74 12.14 11.33
N SER A 193 -9.00 12.09 10.02
CA SER A 193 -10.09 11.29 9.47
C SER A 193 -9.88 9.79 9.70
N CYS A 194 -8.63 9.31 9.70
CA CYS A 194 -8.28 7.91 9.94
C CYS A 194 -8.68 7.44 11.35
N ALA A 195 -8.71 8.33 12.35
CA ALA A 195 -9.20 8.00 13.70
C ALA A 195 -10.69 7.58 13.72
N THR A 196 -11.45 7.95 12.68
CA THR A 196 -12.84 7.52 12.47
C THR A 196 -12.94 6.40 11.44
N ILE A 197 -12.23 6.53 10.31
CA ILE A 197 -12.29 5.58 9.18
C ILE A 197 -11.86 4.18 9.63
N VAL A 198 -10.72 4.07 10.31
CA VAL A 198 -10.15 2.77 10.70
C VAL A 198 -11.09 1.97 11.60
N PRO A 199 -11.56 2.48 12.76
CA PRO A 199 -12.47 1.72 13.60
C PRO A 199 -13.82 1.47 12.92
N GLU A 200 -14.33 2.38 12.12
CA GLU A 200 -15.61 2.19 11.44
C GLU A 200 -15.56 1.09 10.37
N LEU A 201 -14.48 1.00 9.58
CA LEU A 201 -14.28 -0.10 8.64
C LEU A 201 -14.20 -1.44 9.36
N ILE A 202 -13.47 -1.50 10.47
CA ILE A 202 -13.39 -2.72 11.31
C ILE A 202 -14.77 -3.09 11.88
N ASN A 203 -15.55 -2.11 12.35
CA ASN A 203 -16.92 -2.33 12.84
C ASN A 203 -17.85 -2.85 11.75
N ARG A 204 -17.64 -2.48 10.50
CA ARG A 204 -18.36 -3.02 9.32
C ARG A 204 -17.87 -4.41 8.90
N GLY A 205 -16.85 -4.94 9.57
CA GLY A 205 -16.30 -6.27 9.33
C GLY A 205 -15.16 -6.33 8.32
N TYR A 206 -14.60 -5.18 7.90
CA TYR A 206 -13.43 -5.17 7.05
C TYR A 206 -12.16 -5.49 7.83
N GLU A 207 -11.26 -6.25 7.20
CA GLU A 207 -9.86 -6.36 7.60
C GLU A 207 -9.04 -5.34 6.78
N LEU A 208 -8.28 -4.49 7.48
CA LEU A 208 -7.39 -3.50 6.85
C LEU A 208 -6.02 -4.13 6.69
N VAL A 209 -5.63 -4.37 5.45
CA VAL A 209 -4.45 -5.16 5.09
C VAL A 209 -3.54 -4.44 4.10
N THR A 210 -2.35 -4.99 3.90
CA THR A 210 -1.40 -4.50 2.88
C THR A 210 -1.84 -4.91 1.47
N ILE A 211 -1.27 -4.25 0.45
CA ILE A 211 -1.54 -4.58 -0.96
C ILE A 211 -1.20 -6.04 -1.27
N HIS A 212 -0.04 -6.54 -0.84
CA HIS A 212 0.32 -7.94 -1.07
C HIS A 212 -0.64 -8.92 -0.40
N THR A 213 -1.09 -8.60 0.81
CA THR A 213 -2.08 -9.42 1.52
C THR A 213 -3.42 -9.41 0.80
N LEU A 214 -3.90 -8.23 0.36
CA LEU A 214 -5.15 -8.07 -0.36
C LEU A 214 -5.13 -8.85 -1.69
N ALA A 215 -4.06 -8.70 -2.48
CA ALA A 215 -3.86 -9.43 -3.73
C ALA A 215 -3.87 -10.95 -3.51
N ALA A 216 -3.06 -11.42 -2.55
CA ALA A 216 -2.95 -12.85 -2.26
C ALA A 216 -4.26 -13.47 -1.76
N ALA A 217 -5.03 -12.75 -0.93
CA ALA A 217 -6.35 -13.18 -0.45
C ALA A 217 -7.37 -13.31 -1.60
N ASN A 218 -7.20 -12.51 -2.66
CA ASN A 218 -8.00 -12.59 -3.89
C ASN A 218 -7.41 -13.51 -4.96
N GLY A 219 -6.36 -14.28 -4.63
CA GLY A 219 -5.75 -15.26 -5.54
C GLY A 219 -4.83 -14.67 -6.60
N VAL A 220 -4.42 -13.42 -6.43
CA VAL A 220 -3.53 -12.69 -7.35
C VAL A 220 -2.10 -12.72 -6.84
N ASP A 221 -1.18 -13.11 -7.71
CA ASP A 221 0.27 -12.98 -7.49
C ASP A 221 0.75 -11.73 -8.26
N LEU A 222 1.24 -10.74 -7.53
CA LEU A 222 1.62 -9.46 -8.11
C LEU A 222 2.85 -9.62 -9.02
N ALA A 223 2.70 -9.31 -10.29
CA ALA A 223 3.76 -9.44 -11.29
C ALA A 223 4.49 -8.10 -11.52
N ALA A 224 5.79 -8.17 -11.71
CA ALA A 224 6.59 -7.02 -12.11
C ALA A 224 6.17 -6.49 -13.47
N GLY A 225 6.10 -5.16 -13.62
CA GLY A 225 5.71 -4.51 -14.87
C GLY A 225 4.19 -4.48 -15.12
N GLU A 226 3.38 -4.99 -14.19
CA GLU A 226 1.93 -4.94 -14.27
C GLU A 226 1.36 -3.83 -13.37
N THR A 227 0.17 -3.34 -13.73
CA THR A 227 -0.53 -2.30 -12.97
C THR A 227 -1.85 -2.84 -12.40
N TYR A 228 -2.09 -2.56 -11.11
CA TYR A 228 -3.27 -3.04 -10.38
C TYR A 228 -4.05 -1.87 -9.80
N TYR A 229 -5.37 -1.88 -9.96
CA TYR A 229 -6.28 -0.84 -9.46
C TYR A 229 -7.05 -1.29 -8.23
N GLY A 230 -7.38 -2.58 -8.13
CA GLY A 230 -8.07 -3.24 -7.04
C GLY A 230 -8.14 -4.75 -7.23
N PHE A 231 -8.77 -5.46 -6.28
CA PHE A 231 -8.83 -6.92 -6.30
C PHE A 231 -10.26 -7.42 -6.03
N HIS A 232 -11.16 -7.25 -7.01
CA HIS A 232 -12.57 -7.59 -6.90
C HIS A 232 -12.88 -8.99 -7.42
N GLY A 233 -12.82 -10.00 -6.54
CA GLY A 233 -13.35 -11.35 -6.83
C GLY A 233 -12.66 -12.09 -7.98
N GLY A 234 -11.34 -11.97 -8.11
CA GLY A 234 -10.55 -12.76 -9.07
C GLY A 234 -10.55 -12.21 -10.51
N THR A 235 -10.97 -10.97 -10.71
CA THR A 235 -10.75 -10.25 -11.97
C THR A 235 -9.58 -9.29 -11.78
N THR A 236 -8.45 -9.58 -12.43
CA THR A 236 -7.43 -8.56 -12.70
C THR A 236 -8.07 -7.55 -13.61
N ASN A 237 -8.20 -6.33 -13.18
CA ASN A 237 -8.91 -5.30 -13.91
C ASN A 237 -8.17 -4.84 -15.16
N GLU A 238 -8.97 -4.66 -16.20
CA GLU A 238 -8.65 -3.90 -17.39
C GLU A 238 -8.35 -2.42 -17.06
#